data_4f048511eae77284929cdb2375ffd61f
#
_entry.id   4f048511eae77284929cdb2375ffd61f
#
_cell.length_a   1.000
_cell.length_b   1.000
_cell.length_c   1.000
_cell.angle_alpha   90.00
_cell.angle_beta   90.00
_cell.angle_gamma   90.00
#
_symmetry.space_group_name_H-M   'P 1'
#
loop_
_entity.id
_entity.type
_entity.pdbx_description
1 polymer ?
#
loop_
_entity_poly.entity_id
_entity_poly.type
_entity_poly.pdbx_seq_one_letter_code
_entity_poly.pdbx_strand_id
1 'polypeptide(L)'
;MSSDEMVSDTPEQDKTVLIVDDDRDIGEMLKQVITEQTNYRVLWIAESDLVLHAAAHLRPSLILLDYMMPTMDGLKLYDHLQQTENMRGVPVVLISARATLPFEALRERGIYILRKPFELSDLLDLVAQLVSK
;
A
#
# COMPACT_ATOMS: atom_id res chain seq x y z
N MET A 1 3.41 -26.15 -20.46
CA MET A 1 3.38 -25.84 -19.99
C MET A 1 3.17 -25.92 -19.31
N SER A 2 3.46 -25.74 -19.14
CA SER A 2 3.41 -25.74 -18.43
C SER A 2 2.70 -25.46 -17.62
N SER A 3 2.52 -25.77 -17.11
CA SER A 3 1.80 -25.67 -16.16
C SER A 3 2.21 -24.86 -15.13
N ASP A 4 3.26 -24.92 -14.91
CA ASP A 4 3.77 -24.20 -13.93
C ASP A 4 3.45 -22.89 -14.21
N GLU A 5 3.52 -22.59 -15.29
CA GLU A 5 3.18 -21.37 -15.50
C GLU A 5 1.85 -21.20 -15.26
N MET A 6 1.12 -22.09 -15.34
CA MET A 6 -0.16 -21.89 -15.15
C MET A 6 -0.49 -21.60 -13.89
N VAL A 7 0.06 -22.11 -13.05
CA VAL A 7 -0.25 -21.70 -11.76
C VAL A 7 0.37 -20.45 -11.56
N SER A 8 0.83 -19.89 -12.61
CA SER A 8 1.59 -18.78 -12.39
C SER A 8 0.81 -17.72 -11.79
N ASP A 9 1.48 -16.84 -11.31
CA ASP A 9 0.94 -15.74 -10.65
C ASP A 9 0.34 -14.76 -11.58
N THR A 10 -0.40 -13.85 -11.06
CA THR A 10 -0.92 -12.72 -11.80
C THR A 10 0.22 -11.98 -12.48
N PRO A 11 0.09 -11.67 -13.76
CA PRO A 11 1.12 -10.88 -14.43
C PRO A 11 1.34 -9.55 -13.73
N GLU A 12 2.56 -9.02 -13.81
CA GLU A 12 2.90 -7.79 -13.12
C GLU A 12 1.99 -6.64 -13.50
N GLN A 13 1.63 -6.52 -14.78
CA GLN A 13 0.79 -5.41 -15.20
C GLN A 13 -0.62 -5.49 -14.64
N ASP A 14 -1.01 -6.64 -14.07
CA ASP A 14 -2.31 -6.76 -13.45
C ASP A 14 -2.24 -6.56 -11.94
N LYS A 15 -1.05 -6.35 -11.38
CA LYS A 15 -0.91 -6.09 -9.96
C LYS A 15 -1.03 -4.61 -9.72
N THR A 16 -1.70 -4.23 -8.66
CA THR A 16 -2.00 -2.83 -8.36
C THR A 16 -1.42 -2.44 -7.02
N VAL A 17 -0.72 -1.33 -6.98
CA VAL A 17 -0.26 -0.71 -5.75
C VAL A 17 -1.21 0.46 -5.46
N LEU A 18 -1.84 0.42 -4.30
CA LEU A 18 -2.73 1.49 -3.87
C LEU A 18 -1.94 2.42 -2.96
N ILE A 19 -1.93 3.71 -3.28
CA ILE A 19 -1.29 4.72 -2.47
C ILE A 19 -2.39 5.53 -1.80
N VAL A 20 -2.32 5.64 -0.48
CA VAL A 20 -3.28 6.43 0.30
C VAL A 20 -2.50 7.51 1.03
N ASP A 21 -2.58 8.74 0.55
CA ASP A 21 -1.80 9.85 1.09
C ASP A 21 -2.50 11.15 0.69
N ASP A 22 -2.80 12.01 1.66
CA ASP A 22 -3.47 13.27 1.36
C ASP A 22 -2.49 14.36 0.93
N ASP A 23 -1.19 14.12 1.01
CA ASP A 23 -0.18 15.06 0.54
C ASP A 23 0.00 14.86 -0.96
N ARG A 24 -0.39 15.86 -1.76
CA ARG A 24 -0.34 15.75 -3.20
C ARG A 24 1.07 15.52 -3.71
N ASP A 25 2.05 16.21 -3.14
CA ASP A 25 3.42 16.09 -3.61
C ASP A 25 3.95 14.68 -3.39
N ILE A 26 3.67 14.11 -2.21
CA ILE A 26 4.10 12.75 -1.90
C ILE A 26 3.34 11.74 -2.76
N GLY A 27 2.04 11.92 -2.88
CA GLY A 27 1.22 11.00 -3.68
C GLY A 27 1.64 10.98 -5.13
N GLU A 28 1.88 12.16 -5.71
CA GLU A 28 2.32 12.21 -7.10
C GLU A 28 3.70 11.63 -7.27
N MET A 29 4.60 11.91 -6.34
CA MET A 29 5.96 11.39 -6.41
C MET A 29 5.96 9.87 -6.34
N LEU A 30 5.23 9.30 -5.39
CA LEU A 30 5.16 7.84 -5.25
C LEU A 30 4.54 7.21 -6.49
N LYS A 31 3.47 7.81 -7.00
CA LYS A 31 2.81 7.28 -8.18
C LYS A 31 3.76 7.29 -9.38
N GLN A 32 4.48 8.39 -9.56
CA GLN A 32 5.37 8.52 -10.69
C GLN A 32 6.53 7.54 -10.60
N VAL A 33 7.16 7.43 -9.43
CA VAL A 33 8.31 6.56 -9.26
C VAL A 33 7.92 5.10 -9.49
N ILE A 34 6.82 4.66 -8.91
CA ILE A 34 6.42 3.26 -9.03
C ILE A 34 5.97 2.97 -10.47
N THR A 35 5.28 3.90 -11.10
CA THR A 35 4.85 3.73 -12.49
C THR A 35 6.05 3.62 -13.43
N GLU A 36 7.08 4.44 -13.20
CA GLU A 36 8.24 4.47 -14.08
C GLU A 36 9.19 3.30 -13.83
N GLN A 37 9.27 2.82 -12.61
CA GLN A 37 10.26 1.82 -12.24
C GLN A 37 9.71 0.40 -12.20
N THR A 38 8.41 0.22 -12.39
CA THR A 38 7.79 -1.11 -12.34
C THR A 38 6.74 -1.22 -13.43
N ASN A 39 6.18 -2.43 -13.58
CA ASN A 39 5.06 -2.65 -14.49
C ASN A 39 3.73 -2.75 -13.75
N TYR A 40 3.72 -2.39 -12.46
CA TYR A 40 2.49 -2.45 -11.68
C TYR A 40 1.57 -1.29 -12.05
N ARG A 41 0.27 -1.50 -11.88
CA ARG A 41 -0.68 -0.40 -11.93
C ARG A 41 -0.60 0.35 -10.63
N VAL A 42 -0.81 1.65 -10.66
CA VAL A 42 -0.76 2.47 -9.46
C VAL A 42 -2.03 3.29 -9.36
N LEU A 43 -2.65 3.24 -8.20
CA LEU A 43 -3.83 4.05 -7.92
C LEU A 43 -3.53 4.87 -6.67
N TRP A 44 -3.74 6.17 -6.76
CA TRP A 44 -3.52 7.07 -5.63
C TRP A 44 -4.85 7.67 -5.21
N ILE A 45 -5.20 7.52 -3.93
CA ILE A 45 -6.41 8.08 -3.35
C ILE A 45 -5.99 8.96 -2.19
N ALA A 46 -6.47 10.20 -2.20
CA ALA A 46 -6.01 11.19 -1.22
C ALA A 46 -6.90 11.28 0.01
N GLU A 47 -8.04 10.61 0.03
CA GLU A 47 -9.00 10.73 1.13
C GLU A 47 -9.41 9.37 1.66
N SER A 48 -9.42 9.24 2.98
CA SER A 48 -9.75 7.95 3.60
C SER A 48 -11.17 7.49 3.27
N ASP A 49 -12.11 8.43 3.16
CA ASP A 49 -13.48 8.04 2.82
C ASP A 49 -13.56 7.40 1.44
N LEU A 50 -12.79 7.92 0.49
CA LEU A 50 -12.78 7.37 -0.86
C LEU A 50 -12.16 5.98 -0.88
N VAL A 51 -11.16 5.75 -0.02
CA VAL A 51 -10.54 4.43 0.07
C VAL A 51 -11.56 3.42 0.58
N LEU A 52 -12.30 3.77 1.63
CA LEU A 52 -13.30 2.87 2.18
C LEU A 52 -14.39 2.57 1.16
N HIS A 53 -14.75 3.58 0.36
CA HIS A 53 -15.75 3.38 -0.67
C HIS A 53 -15.25 2.45 -1.76
N ALA A 54 -14.00 2.61 -2.15
CA ALA A 54 -13.41 1.80 -3.21
C ALA A 54 -13.10 0.38 -2.76
N ALA A 55 -13.01 0.15 -1.45
CA ALA A 55 -12.56 -1.13 -0.92
C ALA A 55 -13.46 -2.29 -1.31
N ALA A 56 -14.73 -2.03 -1.56
CA ALA A 56 -15.66 -3.08 -1.95
C ALA A 56 -15.39 -3.60 -3.36
N HIS A 57 -14.69 -2.81 -4.18
CA HIS A 57 -14.52 -3.14 -5.59
C HIS A 57 -13.04 -3.23 -6.01
N LEU A 58 -12.12 -3.17 -5.06
CA LEU A 58 -10.71 -3.11 -5.37
C LEU A 58 -9.94 -4.09 -4.50
N ARG A 59 -9.08 -4.90 -5.12
CA ARG A 59 -8.17 -5.75 -4.37
C ARG A 59 -6.76 -5.48 -4.83
N PRO A 60 -6.08 -4.54 -4.17
CA PRO A 60 -4.70 -4.25 -4.55
C PRO A 60 -3.75 -5.34 -4.08
N SER A 61 -2.56 -5.36 -4.66
CA SER A 61 -1.50 -6.28 -4.24
C SER A 61 -0.70 -5.71 -3.07
N LEU A 62 -0.79 -4.41 -2.87
CA LEU A 62 -0.04 -3.72 -1.81
C LEU A 62 -0.71 -2.38 -1.55
N ILE A 63 -0.74 -1.96 -0.29
CA ILE A 63 -1.22 -0.63 0.08
C ILE A 63 -0.07 0.13 0.73
N LEU A 64 0.24 1.31 0.20
CA LEU A 64 1.17 2.26 0.81
C LEU A 64 0.29 3.30 1.50
N LEU A 65 0.39 3.40 2.81
CA LEU A 65 -0.58 4.15 3.60
C LEU A 65 0.13 5.19 4.46
N ASP A 66 -0.24 6.46 4.28
CA ASP A 66 0.25 7.52 5.14
C ASP A 66 -0.44 7.41 6.50
N TYR A 67 0.32 7.51 7.57
CA TYR A 67 -0.24 7.39 8.90
C TYR A 67 -1.12 8.58 9.27
N MET A 68 -0.71 9.78 8.85
CA MET A 68 -1.40 11.00 9.27
C MET A 68 -2.36 11.47 8.18
N MET A 69 -3.62 11.12 8.33
CA MET A 69 -4.68 11.59 7.43
C MET A 69 -5.66 12.44 8.24
N PRO A 70 -6.29 13.42 7.63
CA PRO A 70 -7.09 14.38 8.38
C PRO A 70 -8.27 13.78 9.17
N THR A 71 -8.96 12.82 8.59
CA THR A 71 -10.16 12.29 9.23
C THR A 71 -9.93 11.00 9.97
N MET A 72 -8.82 10.32 9.70
CA MET A 72 -8.62 9.00 10.29
C MET A 72 -7.15 8.65 10.15
N ASP A 73 -6.52 8.24 11.26
CA ASP A 73 -5.11 7.85 11.15
C ASP A 73 -5.00 6.50 10.44
N GLY A 74 -3.77 6.17 10.04
CA GLY A 74 -3.53 4.98 9.24
C GLY A 74 -3.90 3.68 9.93
N LEU A 75 -3.75 3.62 11.26
CA LEU A 75 -4.10 2.42 11.98
C LEU A 75 -5.60 2.17 11.97
N LYS A 76 -6.38 3.23 12.18
CA LYS A 76 -7.83 3.12 12.13
C LYS A 76 -8.29 2.75 10.72
N LEU A 77 -7.69 3.36 9.72
CA LEU A 77 -8.06 3.03 8.35
C LEU A 77 -7.74 1.58 8.04
N TYR A 78 -6.58 1.10 8.49
CA TYR A 78 -6.21 -0.30 8.30
C TYR A 78 -7.28 -1.22 8.91
N ASP A 79 -7.70 -0.93 10.13
CA ASP A 79 -8.67 -1.79 10.81
C ASP A 79 -10.02 -1.79 10.08
N HIS A 80 -10.42 -0.64 9.54
CA HIS A 80 -11.64 -0.58 8.74
C HIS A 80 -11.50 -1.40 7.46
N LEU A 81 -10.35 -1.32 6.80
CA LEU A 81 -10.14 -2.06 5.56
C LEU A 81 -10.16 -3.57 5.80
N GLN A 82 -9.72 -4.02 6.98
CA GLN A 82 -9.73 -5.45 7.28
C GLN A 82 -11.14 -6.02 7.43
N GLN A 83 -12.14 -5.16 7.55
CA GLN A 83 -13.53 -5.60 7.58
C GLN A 83 -14.07 -5.86 6.18
N THR A 84 -13.34 -5.48 5.16
CA THR A 84 -13.73 -5.68 3.77
C THR A 84 -12.99 -6.88 3.22
N GLU A 85 -13.72 -7.82 2.68
CA GLU A 85 -13.12 -9.07 2.22
C GLU A 85 -12.04 -8.84 1.17
N ASN A 86 -12.26 -7.91 0.25
CA ASN A 86 -11.29 -7.65 -0.82
C ASN A 86 -9.98 -7.12 -0.31
N MET A 87 -9.98 -6.45 0.84
CA MET A 87 -8.76 -5.84 1.37
C MET A 87 -8.07 -6.72 2.40
N ARG A 88 -8.78 -7.73 2.90
CA ARG A 88 -8.24 -8.56 3.97
C ARG A 88 -7.03 -9.33 3.47
N GLY A 89 -5.96 -9.27 4.21
CA GLY A 89 -4.73 -9.99 3.86
C GLY A 89 -3.83 -9.28 2.89
N VAL A 90 -4.23 -8.12 2.34
CA VAL A 90 -3.36 -7.35 1.47
C VAL A 90 -2.24 -6.74 2.32
N PRO A 91 -0.97 -6.87 1.91
CA PRO A 91 0.12 -6.27 2.69
C PRO A 91 0.02 -4.76 2.72
N VAL A 92 0.37 -4.17 3.85
CA VAL A 92 0.30 -2.72 4.04
C VAL A 92 1.65 -2.21 4.52
N VAL A 93 2.14 -1.14 3.91
CA VAL A 93 3.31 -0.42 4.36
C VAL A 93 2.84 0.94 4.85
N LEU A 94 3.11 1.24 6.10
CA LEU A 94 2.80 2.55 6.66
C LEU A 94 3.98 3.46 6.42
N ILE A 95 3.73 4.63 5.86
CA ILE A 95 4.79 5.60 5.59
C ILE A 95 4.59 6.78 6.54
N SER A 96 5.61 7.12 7.32
CA SER A 96 5.45 8.16 8.34
C SER A 96 6.77 8.82 8.70
N ALA A 97 6.70 10.13 8.98
CA ALA A 97 7.82 10.87 9.53
C ALA A 97 7.70 11.02 11.04
N ARG A 98 6.62 10.54 11.66
CA ARG A 98 6.42 10.73 13.09
C ARG A 98 7.46 9.97 13.88
N ALA A 99 7.98 10.63 14.92
CA ALA A 99 8.95 9.98 15.79
C ALA A 99 8.30 8.89 16.63
N THR A 100 7.05 9.09 17.04
CA THR A 100 6.35 8.16 17.90
C THR A 100 5.17 7.56 17.15
N LEU A 101 5.15 6.24 17.05
CA LEU A 101 4.07 5.50 16.41
C LEU A 101 3.64 4.38 17.35
N PRO A 102 2.43 3.86 17.21
CA PRO A 102 2.00 2.73 18.03
C PRO A 102 2.64 1.43 17.50
N PHE A 103 3.94 1.29 17.74
CA PHE A 103 4.72 0.22 17.12
C PHE A 103 4.21 -1.17 17.46
N GLU A 104 3.77 -1.39 18.70
CA GLU A 104 3.31 -2.71 19.07
C GLU A 104 2.01 -3.07 18.34
N ALA A 105 1.08 -2.12 18.27
CA ALA A 105 -0.16 -2.35 17.55
C ALA A 105 0.08 -2.59 16.07
N LEU A 106 1.04 -1.89 15.48
CA LEU A 106 1.38 -2.06 14.07
C LEU A 106 2.00 -3.43 13.83
N ARG A 107 2.88 -3.85 14.74
CA ARG A 107 3.54 -5.14 14.61
C ARG A 107 2.54 -6.27 14.75
N GLU A 108 1.58 -6.14 15.67
CA GLU A 108 0.57 -7.17 15.86
C GLU A 108 -0.26 -7.39 14.60
N ARG A 109 -0.42 -6.34 13.80
CA ARG A 109 -1.19 -6.42 12.57
C ARG A 109 -0.35 -6.80 11.37
N GLY A 110 0.96 -6.96 11.55
CA GLY A 110 1.84 -7.29 10.43
C GLY A 110 2.04 -6.14 9.46
N ILE A 111 1.90 -4.90 9.93
CA ILE A 111 2.08 -3.73 9.09
C ILE A 111 3.55 -3.40 9.03
N TYR A 112 4.07 -3.18 7.80
CA TYR A 112 5.46 -2.77 7.60
C TYR A 112 5.55 -1.26 7.75
N ILE A 113 6.69 -0.77 8.22
CA ILE A 113 6.86 0.66 8.43
C ILE A 113 8.04 1.15 7.60
N LEU A 114 7.80 2.20 6.80
CA LEU A 114 8.85 2.88 6.05
C LEU A 114 8.92 4.30 6.58
N ARG A 115 10.05 4.67 7.17
CA ARG A 115 10.19 5.95 7.84
C ARG A 115 10.69 7.00 6.86
N LYS A 116 10.11 8.19 6.93
CA LYS A 116 10.58 9.34 6.14
C LYS A 116 11.70 10.02 6.90
N PRO A 117 12.74 10.46 6.22
CA PRO A 117 12.99 10.32 4.80
C PRO A 117 13.51 8.92 4.48
N PHE A 118 13.19 8.42 3.31
CA PHE A 118 13.66 7.09 2.89
C PHE A 118 14.32 7.20 1.52
N GLU A 119 15.14 6.19 1.21
CA GLU A 119 15.73 6.11 -0.12
C GLU A 119 14.73 5.48 -1.07
N LEU A 120 14.68 5.99 -2.30
CA LEU A 120 13.76 5.42 -3.28
C LEU A 120 14.05 3.95 -3.55
N SER A 121 15.33 3.55 -3.51
CA SER A 121 15.67 2.16 -3.69
C SER A 121 15.08 1.29 -2.60
N ASP A 122 15.04 1.76 -1.36
CA ASP A 122 14.45 1.00 -0.26
C ASP A 122 12.96 0.85 -0.46
N LEU A 123 12.30 1.89 -0.91
CA LEU A 123 10.88 1.84 -1.22
C LEU A 123 10.60 0.83 -2.32
N LEU A 124 11.36 0.90 -3.42
CA LEU A 124 11.14 0.01 -4.56
C LEU A 124 11.43 -1.44 -4.21
N ASP A 125 12.45 -1.69 -3.41
CA ASP A 125 12.77 -3.05 -2.97
C ASP A 125 11.63 -3.62 -2.12
N LEU A 126 11.10 -2.82 -1.22
CA LEU A 126 10.01 -3.25 -0.34
C LEU A 126 8.75 -3.51 -1.16
N VAL A 127 8.45 -2.63 -2.11
CA VAL A 127 7.29 -2.80 -2.99
C VAL A 127 7.41 -4.12 -3.75
N ALA A 128 8.57 -4.37 -4.36
CA ALA A 128 8.77 -5.59 -5.14
C ALA A 128 8.62 -6.83 -4.25
N GLN A 129 9.17 -6.79 -3.06
CA GLN A 129 9.10 -7.90 -2.14
C GLN A 129 7.67 -8.21 -1.73
N LEU A 130 6.90 -7.18 -1.42
CA LEU A 130 5.54 -7.38 -0.89
C LEU A 130 4.51 -7.65 -1.98
N VAL A 131 4.69 -7.08 -3.16
CA VAL A 131 3.76 -7.34 -4.26
C VAL A 131 3.85 -8.80 -4.71
N SER A 132 5.02 -9.42 -4.57
CA SER A 132 5.17 -10.81 -4.97
C SER A 132 4.60 -11.81 -3.99
N LYS A 133 4.18 -11.37 -2.84
CA LYS A 133 3.57 -12.29 -1.88
C LYS A 133 2.12 -12.70 -2.27
#